data_6cf50571529c2e0c39a7bf5bac2e1c37
#
_entry.id   6cf50571529c2e0c39a7bf5bac2e1c37
#
_cell.length_a   1.000
_cell.length_b   1.000
_cell.length_c   1.000
_cell.angle_alpha   90.00
_cell.angle_beta   90.00
_cell.angle_gamma   90.00
#
_symmetry.space_group_name_H-M   'P 1'
#
loop_
_entity.id
_entity.type
_entity.pdbx_description
1 polymer ?
#
loop_
_entity_poly.entity_id
_entity_poly.type
_entity_poly.pdbx_seq_one_letter_code
_entity_poly.pdbx_strand_id
1 'polypeptide(L)'
;MRIASISTGFIEVPKEITLNIYAQGCKLRCEGCHNAQIRDFDGGEELSVEAMAKLLNAYPMVTCVCWLGGDATYQPEELCKFNTLFKKMNLSVALYTGRVFSDVYDLLKDVDLVIDGEWKGIPVTDATSNQKVYKRYAELWKNISWEELKEEGPR
;
A
#
# COMPACT_ATOMS: atom_id res chain seq x y z
N MET A 1 -10.50 -10.86 -1.69
CA MET A 1 -9.22 -10.38 -2.26
C MET A 1 -8.16 -11.45 -2.12
N ARG A 2 -7.41 -11.69 -3.15
CA ARG A 2 -6.31 -12.66 -3.10
C ARG A 2 -5.06 -12.01 -2.51
N ILE A 3 -4.54 -12.62 -1.48
CA ILE A 3 -3.42 -12.10 -0.68
C ILE A 3 -2.32 -13.16 -0.62
N ALA A 4 -1.09 -12.73 -0.84
CA ALA A 4 0.08 -13.62 -0.79
C ALA A 4 0.55 -13.85 0.64
N SER A 5 0.70 -12.79 1.41
CA SER A 5 1.18 -12.86 2.80
C SER A 5 0.88 -11.58 3.56
N ILE A 6 1.07 -11.64 4.87
CA ILE A 6 0.87 -10.51 5.78
C ILE A 6 2.06 -10.49 6.75
N SER A 7 2.55 -9.30 7.07
CA SER A 7 3.57 -9.09 8.09
C SER A 7 3.32 -7.78 8.82
N THR A 8 4.07 -7.52 9.88
CA THR A 8 4.05 -6.24 10.58
C THR A 8 5.40 -5.55 10.43
N GLY A 9 5.41 -4.23 10.49
CA GLY A 9 6.62 -3.45 10.34
C GLY A 9 6.47 -2.01 10.84
N PHE A 10 7.54 -1.25 10.77
CA PHE A 10 7.55 0.16 11.16
C PHE A 10 8.53 1.00 10.32
N ILE A 11 8.97 0.46 9.20
CA ILE A 11 9.86 1.17 8.26
C ILE A 11 9.16 1.54 6.95
N GLU A 12 8.09 0.86 6.61
CA GLU A 12 7.38 1.06 5.35
C GLU A 12 6.65 2.40 5.30
N VAL A 13 6.13 2.82 6.45
CA VAL A 13 5.46 4.12 6.59
C VAL A 13 6.02 4.80 7.84
N PRO A 14 6.67 5.96 7.71
CA PRO A 14 7.23 6.67 8.85
C PRO A 14 6.18 6.99 9.92
N LYS A 15 6.58 6.84 11.19
CA LYS A 15 5.76 7.12 12.38
C LYS A 15 4.57 6.19 12.59
N GLU A 16 4.48 5.10 11.84
CA GLU A 16 3.37 4.16 11.96
C GLU A 16 3.87 2.76 12.27
N ILE A 17 3.01 1.97 12.91
CA ILE A 17 3.17 0.52 13.02
C ILE A 17 2.25 -0.07 11.97
N THR A 18 2.83 -0.72 10.97
CA THR A 18 2.08 -1.16 9.80
C THR A 18 1.69 -2.63 9.88
N LEU A 19 0.49 -2.94 9.41
CA LEU A 19 0.17 -4.25 8.88
C LEU A 19 0.46 -4.21 7.39
N ASN A 20 1.47 -4.95 6.96
CA ASN A 20 1.85 -5.04 5.56
C ASN A 20 1.06 -6.15 4.89
N ILE A 21 0.28 -5.81 3.88
CA ILE A 21 -0.49 -6.78 3.11
C ILE A 21 0.11 -6.91 1.72
N TYR A 22 0.63 -8.10 1.43
CA TYR A 22 1.22 -8.41 0.13
C TYR A 22 0.12 -8.97 -0.77
N ALA A 23 -0.43 -8.12 -1.64
CA ALA A 23 -1.46 -8.52 -2.58
C ALA A 23 -0.90 -9.48 -3.63
N GLN A 24 -1.67 -10.48 -3.99
CA GLN A 24 -1.30 -11.46 -5.00
C GLN A 24 -1.59 -10.91 -6.39
N GLY A 25 -0.63 -11.03 -7.28
CA GLY A 25 -0.79 -10.68 -8.69
C GLY A 25 -0.27 -9.30 -9.05
N CYS A 26 0.37 -9.22 -10.21
CA CYS A 26 0.86 -7.95 -10.77
C CYS A 26 1.08 -8.13 -12.27
N LYS A 27 0.60 -7.18 -13.07
CA LYS A 27 0.82 -7.17 -14.52
C LYS A 27 2.17 -6.56 -14.92
N LEU A 28 2.78 -5.79 -14.02
CA LEU A 28 4.07 -5.18 -14.26
C LEU A 28 5.18 -6.23 -14.24
N ARG A 29 6.27 -5.94 -14.93
CA ARG A 29 7.43 -6.83 -15.04
C ARG A 29 8.71 -6.03 -14.74
N CYS A 30 8.74 -5.41 -13.56
CA CYS A 30 9.87 -4.61 -13.12
C CYS A 30 11.13 -5.48 -13.03
N GLU A 31 12.21 -5.03 -13.62
CA GLU A 31 13.50 -5.70 -13.50
C GLU A 31 13.97 -5.63 -12.05
N GLY A 32 14.42 -6.77 -11.50
CA GLY A 32 14.86 -6.84 -10.11
C GLY A 32 13.75 -6.69 -9.08
N CYS A 33 12.51 -6.93 -9.47
CA CYS A 33 11.36 -6.87 -8.54
C CYS A 33 11.57 -7.81 -7.34
N HIS A 34 11.42 -7.27 -6.13
CA HIS A 34 11.59 -8.04 -4.88
C HIS A 34 10.52 -9.11 -4.68
N ASN A 35 9.36 -8.96 -5.32
CA ASN A 35 8.19 -9.82 -5.12
C ASN A 35 7.78 -10.56 -6.42
N ALA A 36 8.76 -10.89 -7.26
CA ALA A 36 8.49 -11.54 -8.54
C ALA A 36 7.70 -12.84 -8.41
N GLN A 37 7.90 -13.56 -7.29
CA GLN A 37 7.24 -14.84 -7.03
C GLN A 37 5.73 -14.72 -6.80
N ILE A 38 5.21 -13.53 -6.53
CA ILE A 38 3.77 -13.33 -6.27
C ILE A 38 3.05 -12.57 -7.40
N ARG A 39 3.63 -12.54 -8.58
CA ARG A 39 3.02 -11.91 -9.76
C ARG A 39 1.82 -12.69 -10.31
N ASP A 40 1.75 -14.00 -10.05
CA ASP A 40 0.70 -14.86 -10.54
C ASP A 40 -0.63 -14.55 -9.84
N PHE A 41 -1.66 -14.25 -10.63
CA PHE A 41 -2.99 -13.94 -10.14
C PHE A 41 -3.73 -15.15 -9.55
N ASP A 42 -3.30 -16.38 -9.86
CA ASP A 42 -3.93 -17.61 -9.38
C ASP A 42 -3.37 -18.07 -8.03
N GLY A 43 -2.28 -17.47 -7.57
CA GLY A 43 -1.68 -17.81 -6.29
C GLY A 43 -2.35 -17.15 -5.10
N GLY A 44 -1.73 -17.31 -3.92
CA GLY A 44 -2.22 -16.71 -2.69
C GLY A 44 -3.47 -17.36 -2.13
N GLU A 45 -4.07 -16.68 -1.17
CA GLU A 45 -5.33 -17.11 -0.52
C GLU A 45 -6.39 -16.05 -0.66
N GLU A 46 -7.63 -16.48 -0.86
CA GLU A 46 -8.77 -15.57 -0.88
C GLU A 46 -9.12 -15.16 0.56
N LEU A 47 -9.18 -13.85 0.81
CA LEU A 47 -9.53 -13.32 2.12
C LEU A 47 -10.75 -12.40 1.99
N SER A 48 -11.75 -12.61 2.84
CA SER A 48 -12.93 -11.76 2.88
C SER A 48 -12.70 -10.52 3.74
N VAL A 49 -13.59 -9.53 3.59
CA VAL A 49 -13.57 -8.33 4.44
C VAL A 49 -13.76 -8.72 5.92
N GLU A 50 -14.66 -9.66 6.20
CA GLU A 50 -14.94 -10.15 7.54
C GLU A 50 -13.72 -10.85 8.17
N ALA A 51 -13.02 -11.66 7.38
CA ALA A 51 -11.80 -12.33 7.83
C ALA A 51 -10.69 -11.31 8.12
N MET A 52 -10.57 -10.27 7.30
CA MET A 52 -9.60 -9.19 7.52
C MET A 52 -9.90 -8.43 8.81
N ALA A 53 -11.18 -8.13 9.08
CA ALA A 53 -11.57 -7.47 10.31
C ALA A 53 -11.17 -8.28 11.55
N LYS A 54 -11.40 -9.59 11.52
CA LYS A 54 -10.99 -10.49 12.61
C LYS A 54 -9.47 -10.53 12.77
N LEU A 55 -8.75 -10.58 11.66
CA LEU A 55 -7.29 -10.60 11.67
C LEU A 55 -6.72 -9.34 12.32
N LEU A 56 -7.27 -8.17 11.98
CA LEU A 56 -6.83 -6.90 12.55
C LEU A 56 -7.03 -6.83 14.07
N ASN A 57 -8.07 -7.48 14.59
CA ASN A 57 -8.28 -7.55 16.03
C ASN A 57 -7.14 -8.28 16.78
N ALA A 58 -6.38 -9.11 16.10
CA ALA A 58 -5.19 -9.78 16.65
C ALA A 58 -3.94 -8.87 16.65
N TYR A 59 -4.02 -7.69 16.02
CA TYR A 59 -2.91 -6.75 15.91
C TYR A 59 -3.30 -5.37 16.45
N PRO A 60 -3.60 -5.23 17.75
CA PRO A 60 -4.14 -3.98 18.29
C PRO A 60 -3.16 -2.81 18.28
N MET A 61 -1.85 -3.08 18.13
CA MET A 61 -0.83 -2.04 18.04
C MET A 61 -0.71 -1.41 16.65
N VAL A 62 -1.31 -2.00 15.63
CA VAL A 62 -1.23 -1.49 14.26
C VAL A 62 -1.97 -0.18 14.13
N THR A 63 -1.35 0.80 13.50
CA THR A 63 -1.91 2.14 13.28
C THR A 63 -2.15 2.43 11.79
N CYS A 64 -1.55 1.64 10.90
CA CYS A 64 -1.61 1.85 9.46
C CYS A 64 -1.63 0.51 8.73
N VAL A 65 -2.42 0.41 7.70
CA VAL A 65 -2.32 -0.71 6.75
C VAL A 65 -1.50 -0.25 5.55
N CYS A 66 -0.52 -1.05 5.18
CA CYS A 66 0.35 -0.76 4.04
C CYS A 66 0.18 -1.86 2.97
N TRP A 67 -0.31 -1.47 1.81
CA TRP A 67 -0.45 -2.37 0.67
C TRP A 67 0.89 -2.50 -0.05
N LEU A 68 1.37 -3.73 -0.13
CA LEU A 68 2.61 -4.11 -0.78
C LEU A 68 2.36 -5.31 -1.69
N GLY A 69 3.43 -5.93 -2.14
CA GLY A 69 3.39 -7.23 -2.79
C GLY A 69 3.51 -7.18 -4.28
N GLY A 70 2.64 -7.90 -4.97
CA GLY A 70 2.33 -7.73 -6.37
C GLY A 70 1.88 -6.30 -6.61
N ASP A 71 0.62 -6.10 -6.94
CA ASP A 71 0.07 -4.74 -6.92
C ASP A 71 -1.43 -4.80 -6.63
N ALA A 72 -1.81 -4.25 -5.49
CA ALA A 72 -3.20 -4.29 -5.03
C ALA A 72 -4.17 -3.57 -5.99
N THR A 73 -3.68 -2.63 -6.79
CA THR A 73 -4.52 -1.90 -7.75
C THR A 73 -5.07 -2.77 -8.87
N TYR A 74 -4.53 -3.97 -9.06
CA TYR A 74 -5.07 -4.93 -10.03
C TYR A 74 -6.23 -5.76 -9.46
N GLN A 75 -6.64 -5.49 -8.22
CA GLN A 75 -7.86 -6.00 -7.61
C GLN A 75 -8.71 -4.81 -7.13
N PRO A 76 -9.16 -3.93 -8.03
CA PRO A 76 -9.64 -2.60 -7.66
C PRO A 76 -10.89 -2.58 -6.79
N GLU A 77 -11.86 -3.45 -7.05
CA GLU A 77 -13.11 -3.48 -6.26
C GLU A 77 -12.85 -3.91 -4.83
N GLU A 78 -12.08 -4.98 -4.66
CA GLU A 78 -11.71 -5.50 -3.35
C GLU A 78 -10.83 -4.51 -2.59
N LEU A 79 -9.87 -3.89 -3.26
CA LEU A 79 -9.01 -2.87 -2.66
C LEU A 79 -9.86 -1.76 -2.02
N CYS A 80 -10.85 -1.24 -2.74
CA CYS A 80 -11.71 -0.20 -2.22
C CYS A 80 -12.54 -0.67 -1.02
N LYS A 81 -13.08 -1.88 -1.06
CA LYS A 81 -13.84 -2.44 0.06
C LYS A 81 -12.99 -2.60 1.32
N PHE A 82 -11.77 -3.10 1.17
CA PHE A 82 -10.85 -3.26 2.30
C PHE A 82 -10.44 -1.90 2.87
N ASN A 83 -10.14 -0.93 2.02
CA ASN A 83 -9.78 0.41 2.49
C ASN A 83 -10.92 1.07 3.26
N THR A 84 -12.16 0.87 2.85
CA THR A 84 -13.33 1.35 3.59
C THR A 84 -13.39 0.73 4.99
N LEU A 85 -13.13 -0.57 5.10
CA LEU A 85 -13.04 -1.24 6.41
C LEU A 85 -11.95 -0.61 7.28
N PHE A 86 -10.76 -0.41 6.72
CA PHE A 86 -9.62 0.12 7.48
C PHE A 86 -9.92 1.52 8.02
N LYS A 87 -10.55 2.36 7.24
CA LYS A 87 -10.95 3.71 7.69
C LYS A 87 -11.99 3.65 8.80
N LYS A 88 -12.94 2.71 8.73
CA LYS A 88 -13.92 2.48 9.83
C LYS A 88 -13.25 2.03 11.11
N MET A 89 -12.11 1.35 11.00
CA MET A 89 -11.30 0.92 12.15
C MET A 89 -10.30 1.99 12.60
N ASN A 90 -10.38 3.18 12.04
CA ASN A 90 -9.52 4.33 12.35
C ASN A 90 -8.03 4.07 12.06
N LEU A 91 -7.75 3.32 10.99
CA LEU A 91 -6.40 3.06 10.53
C LEU A 91 -6.04 3.98 9.36
N SER A 92 -4.79 4.40 9.28
CA SER A 92 -4.25 5.00 8.06
C SER A 92 -4.10 3.93 6.98
N VAL A 93 -4.16 4.35 5.72
CA VAL A 93 -3.97 3.45 4.58
C VAL A 93 -2.87 4.00 3.67
N ALA A 94 -1.83 3.22 3.49
CA ALA A 94 -0.74 3.51 2.56
C ALA A 94 -0.76 2.50 1.42
N LEU A 95 -0.48 2.97 0.23
CA LEU A 95 -0.44 2.14 -0.98
C LEU A 95 0.89 2.32 -1.70
N TYR A 96 1.63 1.23 -1.83
CA TYR A 96 2.76 1.13 -2.75
C TYR A 96 2.25 0.51 -4.03
N THR A 97 2.43 1.21 -5.15
CA THR A 97 2.03 0.71 -6.47
C THR A 97 3.14 0.95 -7.50
N GLY A 98 3.31 0.01 -8.41
CA GLY A 98 4.20 0.19 -9.55
C GLY A 98 3.60 1.04 -10.66
N ARG A 99 2.32 1.37 -10.57
CA ARG A 99 1.63 2.23 -11.52
C ARG A 99 1.82 3.69 -11.14
N VAL A 100 1.62 4.61 -12.09
CA VAL A 100 1.72 6.04 -11.79
C VAL A 100 0.45 6.53 -11.09
N PHE A 101 0.59 7.53 -10.24
CA PHE A 101 -0.48 8.07 -9.41
C PHE A 101 -1.75 8.39 -10.19
N SER A 102 -1.62 9.03 -11.36
CA SER A 102 -2.78 9.41 -12.18
C SER A 102 -3.58 8.20 -12.67
N ASP A 103 -2.94 7.07 -12.90
CA ASP A 103 -3.62 5.85 -13.38
C ASP A 103 -4.42 5.14 -12.29
N VAL A 104 -4.13 5.40 -11.03
CA VAL A 104 -4.80 4.76 -9.89
C VAL A 104 -5.67 5.71 -9.09
N TYR A 105 -5.76 6.97 -9.52
CA TYR A 105 -6.45 8.03 -8.78
C TYR A 105 -7.87 7.66 -8.34
N ASP A 106 -8.62 6.99 -9.20
CA ASP A 106 -10.01 6.59 -8.91
C ASP A 106 -10.13 5.56 -7.79
N LEU A 107 -9.03 4.93 -7.39
CA LEU A 107 -9.00 3.91 -6.34
C LEU A 107 -8.63 4.48 -4.96
N LEU A 108 -8.37 5.79 -4.86
CA LEU A 108 -7.71 6.39 -3.70
C LEU A 108 -8.64 7.03 -2.68
N LYS A 109 -9.95 6.79 -2.77
CA LYS A 109 -10.94 7.44 -1.89
C LYS A 109 -10.57 7.35 -0.40
N ASP A 110 -10.19 6.17 0.08
CA ASP A 110 -9.89 5.91 1.48
C ASP A 110 -8.39 5.68 1.72
N VAL A 111 -7.54 6.17 0.82
CA VAL A 111 -6.08 6.07 0.93
C VAL A 111 -5.52 7.41 1.42
N ASP A 112 -4.55 7.35 2.32
CA ASP A 112 -3.92 8.54 2.91
C ASP A 112 -2.56 8.85 2.30
N LEU A 113 -1.86 7.82 1.80
CA LEU A 113 -0.50 7.92 1.30
C LEU A 113 -0.31 6.99 0.11
N VAL A 114 0.32 7.48 -0.95
CA VAL A 114 0.69 6.67 -2.13
C VAL A 114 2.18 6.83 -2.42
N ILE A 115 2.86 5.72 -2.58
CA ILE A 115 4.20 5.67 -3.17
C ILE A 115 4.04 4.99 -4.52
N ASP A 116 4.33 5.72 -5.60
CA ASP A 116 4.04 5.27 -6.97
C ASP A 116 5.29 5.00 -7.80
N GLY A 117 5.07 4.37 -8.94
CA GLY A 117 6.07 4.18 -9.98
C GLY A 117 6.75 2.83 -9.95
N GLU A 118 7.15 2.37 -11.13
CA GLU A 118 7.85 1.10 -11.28
C GLU A 118 9.13 1.05 -10.47
N TRP A 119 9.44 -0.13 -9.93
CA TRP A 119 10.73 -0.39 -9.32
C TRP A 119 11.83 -0.38 -10.40
N LYS A 120 12.80 0.53 -10.24
CA LYS A 120 13.94 0.67 -11.15
C LYS A 120 15.28 0.58 -10.41
N GLY A 121 15.29 -0.10 -9.27
CA GLY A 121 16.49 -0.36 -8.50
C GLY A 121 16.87 0.72 -7.49
N ILE A 122 16.16 1.83 -7.45
CA ILE A 122 16.42 2.94 -6.53
C ILE A 122 15.19 3.12 -5.62
N PRO A 123 15.32 2.92 -4.29
CA PRO A 123 14.20 3.04 -3.38
C PRO A 123 13.71 4.49 -3.24
N VAL A 124 12.46 4.67 -2.89
CA VAL A 124 11.82 5.99 -2.75
C VAL A 124 12.50 6.87 -1.69
N THR A 125 13.23 6.26 -0.78
CA THR A 125 14.01 6.98 0.24
C THR A 125 15.19 7.77 -0.34
N ASP A 126 15.60 7.44 -1.55
CA ASP A 126 16.63 8.13 -2.28
C ASP A 126 15.99 9.19 -3.20
N ALA A 127 16.46 10.43 -3.12
CA ALA A 127 15.92 11.54 -3.87
C ALA A 127 16.04 11.38 -5.40
N THR A 128 16.93 10.48 -5.88
CA THR A 128 17.10 10.20 -7.31
C THR A 128 16.13 9.15 -7.84
N SER A 129 15.30 8.55 -6.98
CA SER A 129 14.29 7.56 -7.39
C SER A 129 13.25 8.19 -8.32
N ASN A 130 12.79 7.39 -9.29
CA ASN A 130 11.61 7.74 -10.09
C ASN A 130 10.31 7.59 -9.30
N GLN A 131 10.33 6.86 -8.19
CA GLN A 131 9.17 6.71 -7.31
C GLN A 131 8.91 8.00 -6.57
N LYS A 132 7.63 8.34 -6.38
CA LYS A 132 7.20 9.58 -5.74
C LYS A 132 6.26 9.30 -4.60
N VAL A 133 6.25 10.22 -3.64
CA VAL A 133 5.37 10.17 -2.48
C VAL A 133 4.25 11.19 -2.67
N TYR A 134 3.01 10.72 -2.54
CA TYR A 134 1.83 11.59 -2.55
C TYR A 134 1.11 11.42 -1.22
N LYS A 135 0.98 12.50 -0.50
CA LYS A 135 0.26 12.53 0.78
C LYS A 135 -1.05 13.31 0.63
N ARG A 136 -2.11 12.81 1.24
CA ARG A 136 -3.40 13.50 1.27
C ARG A 136 -3.44 14.49 2.45
N TYR A 137 -3.81 15.73 2.13
CA TYR A 137 -4.10 16.77 3.10
C TYR A 137 -5.58 17.13 2.98
N ALA A 138 -6.42 16.57 3.84
CA ALA A 138 -7.88 16.62 3.71
C ALA A 138 -8.32 16.05 2.35
N GLU A 139 -8.81 16.88 1.43
CA GLU A 139 -9.25 16.45 0.10
C GLU A 139 -8.18 16.63 -0.98
N LEU A 140 -7.02 17.21 -0.63
CA LEU A 140 -5.97 17.54 -1.60
C LEU A 140 -4.79 16.58 -1.49
N TRP A 141 -4.28 16.16 -2.65
CA TRP A 141 -3.07 15.38 -2.74
C TRP A 141 -1.88 16.28 -3.06
N LYS A 142 -0.75 16.03 -2.38
CA LYS A 142 0.51 16.74 -2.66
C LYS A 142 1.64 15.74 -2.83
N ASN A 143 2.49 16.00 -3.83
CA ASN A 143 3.76 15.30 -3.96
C ASN A 143 4.73 15.91 -2.95
N ILE A 144 5.25 15.08 -2.05
CA ILE A 144 6.21 15.50 -1.02
C ILE A 144 7.46 14.61 -1.10
N SER A 145 8.53 15.05 -0.45
CA SER A 145 9.74 14.24 -0.35
C SER A 145 9.56 13.16 0.76
N TRP A 146 10.39 12.13 0.69
CA TRP A 146 10.44 11.13 1.75
C TRP A 146 10.84 11.76 3.09
N GLU A 147 11.75 12.75 3.06
CA GLU A 147 12.17 13.47 4.27
C GLU A 147 11.02 14.24 4.92
N GLU A 148 10.20 14.92 4.11
CA GLU A 148 8.99 15.57 4.62
C GLU A 148 8.02 14.56 5.23
N LEU A 149 7.85 13.41 4.59
CA LEU A 149 6.99 12.35 5.12
C LEU A 149 7.52 11.83 6.45
N LYS A 150 8.83 11.70 6.60
CA LYS A 150 9.45 11.27 7.87
C LYS A 150 9.15 12.23 9.01
N GLU A 151 9.08 13.53 8.73
CA GLU A 151 8.77 14.55 9.73
C GLU A 151 7.29 14.59 10.07
N GLU A 152 6.42 14.53 9.06
CA GLU A 152 4.97 14.68 9.21
C GLU A 152 4.24 13.40 9.59
N GLY A 153 4.70 12.25 9.03
CA GLY A 153 3.92 11.03 9.02
C GLY A 153 2.81 11.07 7.96
N PRO A 154 2.02 10.00 7.81
CA PRO A 154 1.01 9.90 6.76
C PRO A 154 -0.31 10.63 7.07
N ARG A 155 -0.46 11.13 8.29
CA ARG A 155 -1.70 11.80 8.74
C ARG A 155 -1.56 13.29 8.92
#